data_5b98d7683c4a855b42bf885978e3316e
#
_entry.id   5b98d7683c4a855b42bf885978e3316e
#
_cell.length_a   1.000
_cell.length_b   1.000
_cell.length_c   1.000
_cell.angle_alpha   90.00
_cell.angle_beta   90.00
_cell.angle_gamma   90.00
#
_symmetry.space_group_name_H-M   'P 1'
#
loop_
_entity.id
_entity.type
_entity.pdbx_description
1 polymer ?
#
loop_
_entity_poly.entity_id
_entity_poly.type
_entity_poly.pdbx_seq_one_letter_code
_entity_poly.pdbx_strand_id
1 'polypeptide(L)'
;MKQYKKGNNTYNGVYIEVDGIRIINPTEDTLKANGYEQVEEVQTEEQMLQAAIDAKVSEIKEYDSSDAVNSFSLNGLSVWINREDRIGTRRAIELDITNGQTDSEIWLNGFKLVVNSQLALRLLDAVGHYAYKAYNVTQEHIAAVKELQSVEAVNAYDYKKGYPDKLVLKTQ
;
A
#
# COMPACT_ATOMS: atom_id res chain seq x y z
N MET A 1 -12.91 -16.95 -13.51
CA MET A 1 -13.09 -18.40 -13.18
C MET A 1 -14.06 -18.99 -14.19
N LYS A 2 -13.85 -20.22 -14.68
CA LYS A 2 -14.85 -20.83 -15.57
C LYS A 2 -16.12 -21.13 -14.78
N GLN A 3 -17.24 -20.58 -15.22
CA GLN A 3 -18.55 -20.80 -14.61
C GLN A 3 -19.40 -21.66 -15.53
N TYR A 4 -20.20 -22.57 -14.99
CA TYR A 4 -21.09 -23.45 -15.77
C TYR A 4 -22.53 -23.21 -15.36
N LYS A 5 -23.44 -23.01 -16.33
CA LYS A 5 -24.88 -22.78 -16.12
C LYS A 5 -25.76 -23.72 -16.96
N LYS A 6 -26.88 -24.12 -16.40
CA LYS A 6 -27.96 -24.81 -17.08
C LYS A 6 -29.27 -24.06 -16.82
N GLY A 7 -29.75 -23.28 -17.80
CA GLY A 7 -30.85 -22.33 -17.59
C GLY A 7 -30.50 -21.35 -16.47
N ASN A 8 -31.35 -21.24 -15.45
CA ASN A 8 -31.11 -20.35 -14.30
C ASN A 8 -30.23 -20.96 -13.20
N ASN A 9 -29.79 -22.22 -13.34
CA ASN A 9 -28.98 -22.89 -12.32
C ASN A 9 -27.51 -22.75 -12.63
N THR A 10 -26.75 -22.20 -11.67
CA THR A 10 -25.30 -22.11 -11.74
C THR A 10 -24.70 -23.29 -10.98
N TYR A 11 -23.67 -23.93 -11.54
CA TYR A 11 -22.90 -24.96 -10.86
C TYR A 11 -22.17 -24.36 -9.64
N ASN A 12 -22.41 -24.94 -8.48
CA ASN A 12 -21.91 -24.43 -7.20
C ASN A 12 -20.45 -24.82 -6.88
N GLY A 13 -19.76 -25.52 -7.81
CA GLY A 13 -18.40 -26.00 -7.60
C GLY A 13 -18.29 -27.32 -6.84
N VAL A 14 -19.42 -27.91 -6.38
CA VAL A 14 -19.39 -29.11 -5.53
C VAL A 14 -20.13 -30.30 -6.20
N TYR A 15 -21.38 -30.15 -6.57
CA TYR A 15 -22.18 -31.22 -7.17
C TYR A 15 -23.23 -30.69 -8.15
N ILE A 16 -23.70 -31.61 -9.03
CA ILE A 16 -24.93 -31.44 -9.79
C ILE A 16 -25.92 -32.54 -9.41
N GLU A 17 -27.21 -32.27 -9.60
CA GLU A 17 -28.26 -33.26 -9.37
C GLU A 17 -28.87 -33.64 -10.73
N VAL A 18 -28.89 -34.92 -11.05
CA VAL A 18 -29.43 -35.48 -12.31
C VAL A 18 -30.32 -36.66 -11.95
N ASP A 19 -31.59 -36.57 -12.28
CA ASP A 19 -32.59 -37.62 -12.00
C ASP A 19 -32.61 -38.08 -10.55
N GLY A 20 -32.42 -37.14 -9.58
CA GLY A 20 -32.39 -37.41 -8.16
C GLY A 20 -31.08 -38.00 -7.65
N ILE A 21 -30.06 -38.13 -8.51
CA ILE A 21 -28.72 -38.59 -8.15
C ILE A 21 -27.76 -37.38 -8.08
N ARG A 22 -26.99 -37.29 -6.98
CA ARG A 22 -25.93 -36.28 -6.84
C ARG A 22 -24.62 -36.79 -7.39
N ILE A 23 -24.07 -36.06 -8.37
CA ILE A 23 -22.75 -36.29 -8.93
C ILE A 23 -21.82 -35.25 -8.30
N ILE A 24 -20.92 -35.71 -7.42
CA ILE A 24 -19.98 -34.86 -6.67
C ILE A 24 -18.73 -34.61 -7.53
N ASN A 25 -18.23 -33.38 -7.53
CA ASN A 25 -17.07 -32.94 -8.32
C ASN A 25 -17.13 -33.39 -9.78
N PRO A 26 -18.22 -33.05 -10.53
CA PRO A 26 -18.36 -33.44 -11.90
C PRO A 26 -17.24 -32.82 -12.76
N THR A 27 -16.77 -33.59 -13.75
CA THR A 27 -15.80 -33.08 -14.73
C THR A 27 -16.49 -32.09 -15.69
N GLU A 28 -15.71 -31.31 -16.45
CA GLU A 28 -16.23 -30.44 -17.50
C GLU A 28 -17.12 -31.21 -18.51
N ASP A 29 -16.68 -32.41 -18.91
CA ASP A 29 -17.44 -33.26 -19.84
C ASP A 29 -18.75 -33.74 -19.22
N THR A 30 -18.74 -34.08 -17.93
CA THR A 30 -19.94 -34.45 -17.18
C THR A 30 -20.93 -33.28 -17.11
N LEU A 31 -20.41 -32.05 -16.84
CA LEU A 31 -21.25 -30.84 -16.83
C LEU A 31 -21.90 -30.62 -18.22
N LYS A 32 -21.10 -30.63 -19.27
CA LYS A 32 -21.59 -30.45 -20.66
C LYS A 32 -22.60 -31.54 -21.08
N ALA A 33 -22.32 -32.80 -20.75
CA ALA A 33 -23.23 -33.91 -21.03
C ALA A 33 -24.59 -33.77 -20.33
N ASN A 34 -24.64 -33.07 -19.21
CA ASN A 34 -25.85 -32.78 -18.45
C ASN A 34 -26.46 -31.41 -18.77
N GLY A 35 -26.06 -30.78 -19.88
CA GLY A 35 -26.64 -29.54 -20.38
C GLY A 35 -26.17 -28.29 -19.65
N TYR A 36 -25.06 -28.34 -18.96
CA TYR A 36 -24.41 -27.15 -18.43
C TYR A 36 -23.47 -26.57 -19.51
N GLU A 37 -23.67 -25.30 -19.80
CA GLU A 37 -22.80 -24.56 -20.72
C GLU A 37 -21.79 -23.74 -19.94
N GLN A 38 -20.57 -23.70 -20.47
CA GLN A 38 -19.55 -22.79 -19.91
C GLN A 38 -19.96 -21.36 -20.25
N VAL A 39 -20.10 -20.53 -19.24
CA VAL A 39 -20.34 -19.09 -19.40
C VAL A 39 -19.10 -18.34 -18.91
N GLU A 40 -18.73 -17.32 -19.65
CA GLU A 40 -17.75 -16.36 -19.13
C GLU A 40 -18.44 -15.52 -18.06
N GLU A 41 -17.79 -15.37 -16.93
CA GLU A 41 -18.26 -14.45 -15.90
C GLU A 41 -18.08 -13.03 -16.43
N VAL A 42 -19.15 -12.45 -16.92
CA VAL A 42 -19.14 -11.03 -17.30
C VAL A 42 -19.15 -10.23 -16.02
N GLN A 43 -18.04 -9.54 -15.76
CA GLN A 43 -17.97 -8.62 -14.63
C GLN A 43 -19.02 -7.51 -14.83
N THR A 44 -19.70 -7.17 -13.75
CA THR A 44 -20.59 -6.01 -13.75
C THR A 44 -19.76 -4.72 -13.78
N GLU A 45 -20.38 -3.61 -14.22
CA GLU A 45 -19.71 -2.29 -14.19
C GLU A 45 -19.23 -1.94 -12.77
N GLU A 46 -20.02 -2.29 -11.75
CA GLU A 46 -19.65 -2.09 -10.35
C GLU A 46 -18.41 -2.92 -9.95
N GLN A 47 -18.35 -4.19 -10.38
CA GLN A 47 -17.17 -5.04 -10.12
C GLN A 47 -15.92 -4.52 -10.82
N MET A 48 -16.05 -4.02 -12.05
CA MET A 48 -14.94 -3.41 -12.79
C MET A 48 -14.48 -2.12 -12.12
N LEU A 49 -15.40 -1.28 -11.66
CA LEU A 49 -15.09 -0.05 -10.95
C LEU A 49 -14.37 -0.35 -9.62
N GLN A 50 -14.89 -1.29 -8.81
CA GLN A 50 -14.25 -1.68 -7.55
C GLN A 50 -12.84 -2.24 -7.77
N ALA A 51 -12.66 -3.09 -8.78
CA ALA A 51 -11.34 -3.62 -9.13
C ALA A 51 -10.35 -2.52 -9.54
N ALA A 52 -10.81 -1.52 -10.31
CA ALA A 52 -9.99 -0.38 -10.70
C ALA A 52 -9.61 0.48 -9.49
N ILE A 53 -10.55 0.75 -8.57
CA ILE A 53 -10.29 1.46 -7.30
C ILE A 53 -9.25 0.72 -6.47
N ASP A 54 -9.40 -0.59 -6.27
CA ASP A 54 -8.48 -1.39 -5.46
C ASP A 54 -7.07 -1.40 -6.06
N ALA A 55 -6.96 -1.53 -7.39
CA ALA A 55 -5.70 -1.44 -8.10
C ALA A 55 -5.05 -0.06 -7.93
N LYS A 56 -5.81 1.03 -8.10
CA LYS A 56 -5.31 2.40 -7.92
C LYS A 56 -4.88 2.68 -6.48
N VAL A 57 -5.61 2.20 -5.50
CA VAL A 57 -5.22 2.29 -4.07
C VAL A 57 -3.91 1.53 -3.80
N SER A 58 -3.68 0.40 -4.47
CA SER A 58 -2.39 -0.31 -4.38
C SER A 58 -1.25 0.51 -4.97
N GLU A 59 -1.44 1.09 -6.17
CA GLU A 59 -0.46 1.99 -6.80
C GLU A 59 -0.08 3.17 -5.90
N ILE A 60 -1.08 3.80 -5.25
CA ILE A 60 -0.86 4.91 -4.31
C ILE A 60 -0.02 4.48 -3.12
N LYS A 61 -0.31 3.32 -2.53
CA LYS A 61 0.45 2.78 -1.39
C LYS A 61 1.88 2.38 -1.78
N GLU A 62 2.07 1.83 -2.97
CA GLU A 62 3.38 1.52 -3.51
C GLU A 62 4.20 2.78 -3.73
N TYR A 63 3.59 3.84 -4.27
CA TYR A 63 4.24 5.13 -4.43
C TYR A 63 4.61 5.77 -3.09
N ASP A 64 3.72 5.74 -2.10
CA ASP A 64 3.98 6.19 -0.73
C ASP A 64 5.21 5.46 -0.11
N SER A 65 5.33 4.16 -0.38
CA SER A 65 6.45 3.34 0.13
C SER A 65 7.75 3.49 -0.67
N SER A 66 7.70 4.14 -1.82
CA SER A 66 8.86 4.31 -2.71
C SER A 66 9.81 5.41 -2.24
N ASP A 67 11.03 5.42 -2.77
CA ASP A 67 12.00 6.49 -2.53
C ASP A 67 11.51 7.86 -3.03
N ALA A 68 10.48 7.90 -3.88
CA ALA A 68 9.86 9.16 -4.28
C ALA A 68 9.26 9.91 -3.09
N VAL A 69 8.71 9.19 -2.12
CA VAL A 69 8.09 9.72 -0.89
C VAL A 69 8.96 9.43 0.33
N ASN A 70 9.34 8.18 0.53
CA ASN A 70 10.07 7.71 1.71
C ASN A 70 11.59 7.85 1.55
N SER A 71 12.05 9.07 1.34
CA SER A 71 13.47 9.40 1.47
C SER A 71 13.65 10.89 1.76
N PHE A 72 14.78 11.24 2.36
CA PHE A 72 15.23 12.62 2.54
C PHE A 72 16.73 12.70 2.30
N SER A 73 17.25 13.91 2.05
CA SER A 73 18.68 14.14 1.91
C SER A 73 19.27 14.53 3.28
N LEU A 74 20.28 13.79 3.72
CA LEU A 74 21.10 14.15 4.88
C LEU A 74 22.55 14.32 4.43
N ASN A 75 23.07 15.55 4.51
CA ASN A 75 24.41 15.90 4.01
C ASN A 75 24.67 15.47 2.56
N GLY A 76 23.62 15.47 1.71
CA GLY A 76 23.68 15.06 0.30
C GLY A 76 23.46 13.56 0.06
N LEU A 77 23.36 12.73 1.09
CA LEU A 77 23.03 11.31 0.97
C LEU A 77 21.54 11.10 1.06
N SER A 78 20.98 10.25 0.19
CA SER A 78 19.58 9.84 0.27
C SER A 78 19.42 8.76 1.33
N VAL A 79 18.58 9.01 2.31
CA VAL A 79 18.36 8.12 3.46
C VAL A 79 16.88 8.08 3.82
N TRP A 80 16.48 7.01 4.53
CA TRP A 80 15.19 6.92 5.18
C TRP A 80 15.34 6.27 6.55
N ILE A 81 14.46 6.65 7.45
CA ILE A 81 14.28 6.01 8.76
C ILE A 81 12.78 5.81 8.97
N ASN A 82 12.36 4.56 9.12
CA ASN A 82 10.96 4.22 9.31
C ASN A 82 10.43 4.71 10.68
N ARG A 83 9.12 4.60 10.88
CA ARG A 83 8.48 5.13 12.09
C ARG A 83 8.99 4.46 13.37
N GLU A 84 9.16 3.14 13.37
CA GLU A 84 9.59 2.38 14.54
C GLU A 84 11.02 2.73 14.93
N ASP A 85 11.93 2.79 13.95
CA ASP A 85 13.31 3.18 14.14
C ASP A 85 13.41 4.64 14.60
N ARG A 86 12.57 5.55 14.08
CA ARG A 86 12.54 6.94 14.57
C ARG A 86 12.18 7.01 16.06
N ILE A 87 11.18 6.23 16.50
CA ILE A 87 10.74 6.19 17.90
C ILE A 87 11.86 5.62 18.79
N GLY A 88 12.44 4.49 18.38
CA GLY A 88 13.55 3.85 19.10
C GLY A 88 14.79 4.74 19.21
N THR A 89 15.21 5.35 18.09
CA THR A 89 16.34 6.27 18.03
C THR A 89 16.09 7.51 18.89
N ARG A 90 14.91 8.09 18.84
CA ARG A 90 14.53 9.21 19.72
C ARG A 90 14.72 8.85 21.18
N ARG A 91 14.20 7.69 21.60
CA ARG A 91 14.32 7.25 22.99
C ARG A 91 15.76 7.04 23.43
N ALA A 92 16.59 6.48 22.56
CA ALA A 92 18.02 6.30 22.83
C ALA A 92 18.71 7.67 23.04
N ILE A 93 18.46 8.64 22.15
CA ILE A 93 19.04 9.99 22.25
C ILE A 93 18.57 10.72 23.53
N GLU A 94 17.30 10.60 23.91
CA GLU A 94 16.79 11.16 25.16
C GLU A 94 17.49 10.57 26.39
N LEU A 95 17.83 9.28 26.36
CA LEU A 95 18.62 8.63 27.40
C LEU A 95 20.08 9.12 27.42
N ASP A 96 20.70 9.30 26.24
CA ASP A 96 22.05 9.88 26.14
C ASP A 96 22.07 11.26 26.81
N ILE A 97 21.13 12.13 26.52
CA ILE A 97 21.01 13.45 27.14
C ILE A 97 20.81 13.34 28.65
N THR A 98 19.94 12.42 29.10
CA THR A 98 19.69 12.21 30.53
C THR A 98 20.94 11.74 31.26
N ASN A 99 21.81 10.96 30.60
CA ASN A 99 23.09 10.48 31.12
C ASN A 99 24.24 11.49 30.95
N GLY A 100 23.94 12.73 30.49
CA GLY A 100 24.91 13.81 30.34
C GLY A 100 25.78 13.71 29.10
N GLN A 101 25.42 12.88 28.13
CA GLN A 101 26.10 12.80 26.84
C GLN A 101 25.67 13.98 25.94
N THR A 102 26.66 14.62 25.32
CA THR A 102 26.43 15.73 24.39
C THR A 102 26.17 15.28 22.97
N ASP A 103 26.67 14.11 22.59
CA ASP A 103 26.60 13.55 21.27
C ASP A 103 25.96 12.16 21.30
N SER A 104 25.20 11.84 20.25
CA SER A 104 24.58 10.54 20.05
C SER A 104 25.05 9.89 18.76
N GLU A 105 25.10 8.56 18.75
CA GLU A 105 25.44 7.76 17.59
C GLU A 105 24.15 7.21 16.95
N ILE A 106 23.99 7.45 15.66
CA ILE A 106 22.83 7.00 14.88
C ILE A 106 23.31 6.21 13.67
N TRP A 107 22.76 5.03 13.44
CA TRP A 107 23.01 4.25 12.24
C TRP A 107 21.90 4.47 11.22
N LEU A 108 22.27 4.89 10.01
CA LEU A 108 21.37 5.14 8.89
C LEU A 108 21.90 4.44 7.64
N ASN A 109 21.11 3.53 7.06
CA ASN A 109 21.49 2.82 5.82
C ASN A 109 22.92 2.25 5.82
N GLY A 110 23.38 1.75 6.99
CA GLY A 110 24.70 1.13 7.12
C GLY A 110 25.88 2.09 7.38
N PHE A 111 25.64 3.40 7.48
CA PHE A 111 26.67 4.33 7.93
C PHE A 111 26.35 4.91 9.31
N LYS A 112 27.39 5.21 10.05
CA LYS A 112 27.33 5.77 11.40
C LYS A 112 27.38 7.29 11.32
N LEU A 113 26.43 7.94 11.95
CA LEU A 113 26.40 9.38 12.18
C LEU A 113 26.63 9.67 13.66
N VAL A 114 27.62 10.51 13.97
CA VAL A 114 27.80 11.09 15.31
C VAL A 114 27.40 12.54 15.24
N VAL A 115 26.46 12.94 16.07
CA VAL A 115 25.85 14.27 16.01
C VAL A 115 25.42 14.72 17.41
N ASN A 116 25.47 16.03 17.66
CA ASN A 116 24.96 16.57 18.90
C ASN A 116 23.54 16.09 19.20
N SER A 117 23.31 15.57 20.41
CA SER A 117 22.06 14.89 20.78
C SER A 117 20.82 15.79 20.62
N GLN A 118 20.93 17.08 20.96
CA GLN A 118 19.83 18.04 20.77
C GLN A 118 19.55 18.33 19.30
N LEU A 119 20.60 18.39 18.46
CA LEU A 119 20.45 18.51 17.02
C LEU A 119 19.81 17.25 16.44
N ALA A 120 20.24 16.06 16.89
CA ALA A 120 19.66 14.78 16.48
C ALA A 120 18.14 14.72 16.71
N LEU A 121 17.66 15.16 17.87
CA LEU A 121 16.21 15.23 18.15
C LEU A 121 15.49 16.15 17.16
N ARG A 122 16.04 17.34 16.89
CA ARG A 122 15.44 18.27 15.91
C ARG A 122 15.41 17.70 14.50
N LEU A 123 16.45 16.98 14.08
CA LEU A 123 16.47 16.31 12.77
C LEU A 123 15.39 15.21 12.69
N LEU A 124 15.25 14.40 13.76
CA LEU A 124 14.18 13.39 13.83
C LEU A 124 12.79 14.01 13.82
N ASP A 125 12.57 15.16 14.47
CA ASP A 125 11.30 15.90 14.41
C ASP A 125 10.99 16.38 13.01
N ALA A 126 11.99 16.92 12.30
CA ALA A 126 11.82 17.35 10.90
C ALA A 126 11.44 16.18 9.99
N VAL A 127 12.12 15.02 10.14
CA VAL A 127 11.79 13.80 9.37
C VAL A 127 10.39 13.28 9.75
N GLY A 128 10.05 13.30 11.04
CA GLY A 128 8.72 12.90 11.52
C GLY A 128 7.61 13.76 10.93
N HIS A 129 7.81 15.07 10.88
CA HIS A 129 6.84 16.00 10.31
C HIS A 129 6.72 15.86 8.79
N TYR A 130 7.84 15.67 8.10
CA TYR A 130 7.86 15.38 6.66
C TYR A 130 7.06 14.11 6.34
N ALA A 131 7.33 13.00 7.05
CA ALA A 131 6.62 11.75 6.88
C ALA A 131 5.12 11.87 7.19
N TYR A 132 4.74 12.65 8.20
CA TYR A 132 3.34 12.91 8.54
C TYR A 132 2.61 13.67 7.43
N LYS A 133 3.24 14.69 6.84
CA LYS A 133 2.66 15.41 5.69
C LYS A 133 2.47 14.50 4.49
N ALA A 134 3.47 13.68 4.16
CA ALA A 134 3.37 12.74 3.05
C ALA A 134 2.24 11.73 3.28
N TYR A 135 2.15 11.16 4.48
CA TYR A 135 1.07 10.24 4.85
C TYR A 135 -0.32 10.86 4.67
N ASN A 136 -0.52 12.13 5.08
CA ASN A 136 -1.81 12.80 4.91
C ASN A 136 -2.19 12.92 3.44
N VAL A 137 -1.25 13.30 2.57
CA VAL A 137 -1.49 13.37 1.11
C VAL A 137 -1.86 12.00 0.55
N THR A 138 -1.18 10.94 0.98
CA THR A 138 -1.52 9.57 0.61
C THR A 138 -2.96 9.22 1.01
N GLN A 139 -3.38 9.56 2.23
CA GLN A 139 -4.75 9.29 2.68
C GLN A 139 -5.79 10.12 1.91
N GLU A 140 -5.49 11.39 1.58
CA GLU A 140 -6.34 12.22 0.74
C GLU A 140 -6.53 11.64 -0.66
N HIS A 141 -5.45 11.13 -1.28
CA HIS A 141 -5.55 10.45 -2.59
C HIS A 141 -6.37 9.17 -2.51
N ILE A 142 -6.16 8.34 -1.48
CA ILE A 142 -6.93 7.10 -1.28
C ILE A 142 -8.42 7.44 -1.11
N ALA A 143 -8.75 8.45 -0.32
CA ALA A 143 -10.13 8.88 -0.14
C ALA A 143 -10.74 9.39 -1.46
N ALA A 144 -10.03 10.25 -2.17
CA ALA A 144 -10.49 10.81 -3.44
C ALA A 144 -10.75 9.74 -4.51
N VAL A 145 -9.88 8.73 -4.62
CA VAL A 145 -10.05 7.63 -5.58
C VAL A 145 -11.29 6.79 -5.27
N LYS A 146 -11.60 6.57 -3.99
CA LYS A 146 -12.78 5.80 -3.56
C LYS A 146 -14.11 6.48 -3.88
N GLU A 147 -14.11 7.80 -4.08
CA GLU A 147 -15.30 8.58 -4.43
C GLU A 147 -15.56 8.65 -5.95
N LEU A 148 -14.62 8.16 -6.77
CA LEU A 148 -14.77 8.18 -8.22
C LEU A 148 -15.81 7.17 -8.69
N GLN A 149 -16.58 7.54 -9.71
CA GLN A 149 -17.77 6.80 -10.15
C GLN A 149 -17.58 6.11 -11.52
N SER A 150 -16.39 6.18 -12.12
CA SER A 150 -16.10 5.48 -13.36
C SER A 150 -14.67 4.95 -13.43
N VAL A 151 -14.47 3.86 -14.15
CA VAL A 151 -13.17 3.23 -14.38
C VAL A 151 -12.21 4.20 -15.08
N GLU A 152 -12.70 4.99 -16.03
CA GLU A 152 -11.91 5.98 -16.75
C GLU A 152 -11.39 7.07 -15.82
N ALA A 153 -12.23 7.58 -14.91
CA ALA A 153 -11.82 8.59 -13.92
C ALA A 153 -10.78 8.02 -12.95
N VAL A 154 -10.96 6.78 -12.48
CA VAL A 154 -9.99 6.10 -11.61
C VAL A 154 -8.65 5.91 -12.33
N ASN A 155 -8.65 5.45 -13.57
CA ASN A 155 -7.43 5.24 -14.34
C ASN A 155 -6.68 6.55 -14.63
N ALA A 156 -7.41 7.64 -14.89
CA ALA A 156 -6.85 8.96 -15.17
C ALA A 156 -6.41 9.72 -13.92
N TYR A 157 -6.68 9.21 -12.72
CA TYR A 157 -6.36 9.90 -11.47
C TYR A 157 -4.86 10.02 -11.24
N ASP A 158 -4.37 11.25 -11.11
CA ASP A 158 -2.95 11.56 -10.85
C ASP A 158 -2.71 11.76 -9.35
N TYR A 159 -2.18 10.71 -8.72
CA TYR A 159 -1.86 10.67 -7.29
C TYR A 159 -0.42 11.12 -6.96
N LYS A 160 0.39 11.54 -7.96
CA LYS A 160 1.79 11.93 -7.71
C LYS A 160 1.95 13.38 -7.29
N LYS A 161 0.86 14.13 -7.22
CA LYS A 161 0.82 15.55 -6.85
C LYS A 161 0.55 15.77 -5.37
N GLY A 162 0.92 16.93 -4.87
CA GLY A 162 0.58 17.37 -3.50
C GLY A 162 1.53 16.87 -2.42
N TYR A 163 2.41 15.91 -2.70
CA TYR A 163 3.42 15.49 -1.73
C TYR A 163 4.39 16.63 -1.40
N PRO A 164 4.90 16.66 -0.16
CA PRO A 164 5.87 17.68 0.22
C PRO A 164 7.16 17.58 -0.60
N ASP A 165 7.78 18.72 -0.84
CA ASP A 165 9.11 18.76 -1.42
C ASP A 165 10.10 17.93 -0.60
N LYS A 166 11.10 17.35 -1.28
CA LYS A 166 12.10 16.49 -0.66
C LYS A 166 12.79 17.21 0.49
N LEU A 167 12.71 16.65 1.67
CA LEU A 167 13.37 17.20 2.86
C LEU A 167 14.91 17.14 2.70
N VAL A 168 15.58 18.26 2.95
CA VAL A 168 17.04 18.38 2.92
C VAL A 168 17.52 18.80 4.30
N LEU A 169 18.34 17.97 4.91
CA LEU A 169 18.91 18.18 6.24
C LEU A 169 20.43 18.25 6.18
N LYS A 170 21.00 19.05 7.08
CA LYS A 170 22.45 19.17 7.29
C LYS A 170 22.76 19.09 8.78
N THR A 171 23.89 18.48 9.11
CA THR A 171 24.39 18.34 10.50
C THR A 171 25.38 19.44 10.90
N GLN A 172 25.68 20.35 9.97
CA GLN A 172 26.54 21.52 10.18
C GLN A 172 25.77 22.80 9.87
#